data_0e969ae8f727107fb1bf58fa9b5b3fb5
#
_entry.id   0e969ae8f727107fb1bf58fa9b5b3fb5
#
_cell.length_a   1.000
_cell.length_b   1.000
_cell.length_c   1.000
_cell.angle_alpha   90.00
_cell.angle_beta   90.00
_cell.angle_gamma   90.00
#
_symmetry.space_group_name_H-M   'P 1'
#
loop_
_entity.id
_entity.type
_entity.pdbx_description
1 polymer ?
#
loop_
_entity_poly.entity_id
_entity_poly.type
_entity_poly.pdbx_seq_one_letter_code
_entity_poly.pdbx_strand_id
1 'polypeptide(L)'
;LYQILSSEKNIAKSPKSFNSQFGVPISVFTINEGSDMAIIEAGISRKNEMKSLEEIVKPTIGILTYVGAAHSEGFESKEEKLLEKLIFFKDASTVIFQNTELNLRCFNNLYPQKNRFTWSVNGEGDVVYNIEKIKAHKSTITINYNGERSNIKIPFIDDVYLHNAFTCISYLIWSGHQMEQIETMVSKLMPISMRLELKRGMFNSVLINDTYNSDINSIAIAFSAAKKEAAGRKMVLIVSEFAASTNHTISDYDTLIQLINDIDPAVFIGVGEEIRQLNGKLKASISTQFFHSTSSLLQGLDITIIRDSVVLLKGARKHSFEIIVDKLEQRAHESSLEINLSALKHNLELYQSKIHSGTGIMVMIKASAYGSGSIEVARILQQQGVEYLSVAYIDEGIDLRKAGITLPIMVMNSGMDFIERMVEYDLEPEIYAPKQLDNLLTYLSRNDEKIRAHLKLDTGMHRLGFTMDEVEMLIEKLKDNTSIQ
;
A
#
# COMPACT_ATOMS: atom_id res chain seq x y z
N LEU A 1 8.24 -13.51 -1.55
CA LEU A 1 8.98 -13.81 -2.79
C LEU A 1 9.37 -12.55 -3.55
N TYR A 2 8.46 -11.59 -3.76
CA TYR A 2 8.79 -10.34 -4.45
C TYR A 2 9.95 -9.58 -3.78
N GLN A 3 9.94 -9.43 -2.45
CA GLN A 3 11.04 -8.76 -1.72
C GLN A 3 12.39 -9.45 -1.93
N ILE A 4 12.39 -10.74 -2.12
CA ILE A 4 13.59 -11.56 -2.29
C ILE A 4 14.11 -11.48 -3.73
N LEU A 5 13.24 -11.69 -4.71
CA LEU A 5 13.61 -11.88 -6.11
C LEU A 5 13.68 -10.59 -6.93
N SER A 6 13.13 -9.49 -6.44
CA SER A 6 13.09 -8.21 -7.19
C SER A 6 14.46 -7.56 -7.42
N SER A 7 15.51 -8.01 -6.72
CA SER A 7 16.88 -7.59 -6.97
C SER A 7 17.54 -8.29 -8.16
N GLU A 8 16.98 -9.42 -8.60
CA GLU A 8 17.53 -10.26 -9.65
C GLU A 8 16.66 -10.34 -10.91
N LYS A 9 15.35 -10.07 -10.76
CA LYS A 9 14.36 -10.25 -11.82
C LYS A 9 13.39 -9.07 -11.88
N ASN A 10 12.96 -8.74 -13.10
CA ASN A 10 11.85 -7.83 -13.30
C ASN A 10 10.54 -8.59 -13.11
N ILE A 11 9.81 -8.32 -12.02
CA ILE A 11 8.68 -9.12 -11.56
C ILE A 11 7.38 -8.34 -11.65
N ALA A 12 6.45 -8.81 -12.48
CA ALA A 12 5.06 -8.41 -12.40
C ALA A 12 4.40 -9.09 -11.19
N LYS A 13 3.64 -8.35 -10.39
CA LYS A 13 2.96 -8.91 -9.21
C LYS A 13 1.55 -8.38 -9.04
N SER A 14 0.70 -9.14 -8.35
CA SER A 14 -0.61 -8.64 -7.92
C SER A 14 -0.47 -7.34 -7.14
N PRO A 15 -1.11 -6.24 -7.58
CA PRO A 15 -1.10 -4.98 -6.84
C PRO A 15 -1.97 -5.11 -5.58
N LYS A 16 -1.44 -4.70 -4.43
CA LYS A 16 -2.13 -4.78 -3.13
C LYS A 16 -2.68 -6.19 -2.85
N SER A 17 -4.01 -6.34 -2.71
CA SER A 17 -4.74 -7.60 -2.47
C SER A 17 -5.66 -7.96 -3.65
N PHE A 18 -5.22 -7.73 -4.89
CA PHE A 18 -5.98 -8.05 -6.10
C PHE A 18 -5.92 -9.55 -6.39
N ASN A 19 -6.61 -10.34 -5.56
CA ASN A 19 -6.61 -11.80 -5.60
C ASN A 19 -7.99 -12.42 -5.90
N SER A 20 -9.02 -11.59 -6.13
CA SER A 20 -10.39 -12.02 -6.44
C SER A 20 -10.61 -12.27 -7.94
N GLN A 21 -11.82 -12.70 -8.32
CA GLN A 21 -12.26 -12.90 -9.70
C GLN A 21 -12.05 -11.66 -10.60
N PHE A 22 -12.08 -10.45 -10.03
CA PHE A 22 -11.77 -9.20 -10.73
C PHE A 22 -10.31 -8.78 -10.58
N GLY A 23 -9.72 -9.01 -9.42
CA GLY A 23 -8.36 -8.56 -9.11
C GLY A 23 -7.27 -9.35 -9.86
N VAL A 24 -7.48 -10.66 -10.05
CA VAL A 24 -6.51 -11.52 -10.76
C VAL A 24 -6.37 -11.15 -12.23
N PRO A 25 -7.45 -10.95 -13.02
CA PRO A 25 -7.33 -10.45 -14.39
C PRO A 25 -6.56 -9.13 -14.47
N ILE A 26 -6.88 -8.17 -13.60
CA ILE A 26 -6.15 -6.88 -13.55
C ILE A 26 -4.67 -7.11 -13.25
N SER A 27 -4.34 -8.06 -12.36
CA SER A 27 -2.95 -8.40 -12.06
C SER A 27 -2.21 -8.97 -13.27
N VAL A 28 -2.88 -9.80 -14.08
CA VAL A 28 -2.32 -10.37 -15.31
C VAL A 28 -2.00 -9.28 -16.34
N PHE A 29 -2.81 -8.23 -16.45
CA PHE A 29 -2.54 -7.09 -17.34
C PHE A 29 -1.29 -6.29 -16.96
N THR A 30 -0.72 -6.49 -15.78
CA THR A 30 0.57 -5.86 -15.41
C THR A 30 1.79 -6.56 -16.01
N ILE A 31 1.61 -7.75 -16.58
CA ILE A 31 2.67 -8.52 -17.23
C ILE A 31 2.94 -7.90 -18.61
N ASN A 32 4.22 -7.64 -18.89
CA ASN A 32 4.66 -7.08 -20.17
C ASN A 32 5.92 -7.82 -20.67
N GLU A 33 6.37 -7.48 -21.87
CA GLU A 33 7.53 -8.14 -22.51
C GLU A 33 8.84 -8.05 -21.71
N GLY A 34 8.95 -7.05 -20.83
CA GLY A 34 10.11 -6.90 -19.94
C GLY A 34 10.00 -7.70 -18.64
N SER A 35 8.91 -8.42 -18.41
CA SER A 35 8.72 -9.19 -17.17
C SER A 35 9.40 -10.57 -17.27
N ASP A 36 10.40 -10.83 -16.42
CA ASP A 36 11.06 -12.15 -16.31
C ASP A 36 10.17 -13.16 -15.57
N MET A 37 9.29 -12.68 -14.68
CA MET A 37 8.44 -13.49 -13.82
C MET A 37 7.17 -12.75 -13.46
N ALA A 38 6.08 -13.49 -13.24
CA ALA A 38 4.87 -12.97 -12.62
C ALA A 38 4.57 -13.71 -11.31
N ILE A 39 4.23 -12.96 -10.25
CA ILE A 39 3.78 -13.50 -8.97
C ILE A 39 2.33 -13.08 -8.78
N ILE A 40 1.41 -13.99 -9.02
CA ILE A 40 -0.04 -13.74 -8.97
C ILE A 40 -0.63 -14.42 -7.73
N GLU A 41 -1.31 -13.64 -6.91
CA GLU A 41 -2.07 -14.14 -5.76
C GLU A 41 -3.52 -14.43 -6.21
N ALA A 42 -4.00 -15.65 -5.94
CA ALA A 42 -5.38 -16.07 -6.22
C ALA A 42 -6.10 -16.47 -4.92
N GLY A 43 -7.23 -15.85 -4.67
CA GLY A 43 -8.13 -16.11 -3.54
C GLY A 43 -9.54 -16.44 -4.01
N ILE A 44 -10.25 -17.23 -3.22
CA ILE A 44 -11.63 -17.65 -3.47
C ILE A 44 -12.49 -17.47 -2.23
N SER A 45 -13.77 -17.22 -2.48
CA SER A 45 -14.81 -17.15 -1.44
C SER A 45 -15.87 -18.26 -1.62
N ARG A 46 -15.99 -18.84 -2.79
CA ARG A 46 -17.02 -19.85 -3.15
C ARG A 46 -16.42 -20.98 -3.99
N LYS A 47 -17.17 -22.07 -4.09
CA LYS A 47 -16.89 -23.21 -5.01
C LYS A 47 -16.91 -22.73 -6.48
N ASN A 48 -16.14 -23.40 -7.31
CA ASN A 48 -16.01 -23.18 -8.77
C ASN A 48 -15.38 -21.83 -9.18
N GLU A 49 -14.87 -21.04 -8.24
CA GLU A 49 -14.18 -19.78 -8.56
C GLU A 49 -12.74 -20.01 -9.03
N MET A 50 -12.06 -21.02 -8.48
CA MET A 50 -10.64 -21.25 -8.75
C MET A 50 -10.36 -21.71 -10.18
N LYS A 51 -11.29 -22.44 -10.79
CA LYS A 51 -11.17 -22.89 -12.18
C LYS A 51 -11.07 -21.69 -13.14
N SER A 52 -11.92 -20.69 -12.97
CA SER A 52 -11.89 -19.48 -13.80
C SER A 52 -10.58 -18.70 -13.66
N LEU A 53 -10.02 -18.64 -12.43
CA LEU A 53 -8.74 -18.00 -12.17
C LEU A 53 -7.59 -18.80 -12.79
N GLU A 54 -7.64 -20.11 -12.73
CA GLU A 54 -6.65 -21.00 -13.36
C GLU A 54 -6.59 -20.79 -14.88
N GLU A 55 -7.75 -20.75 -15.54
CA GLU A 55 -7.85 -20.54 -17.00
C GLU A 55 -7.27 -19.18 -17.45
N ILE A 56 -7.29 -18.18 -16.57
CA ILE A 56 -6.73 -16.84 -16.83
C ILE A 56 -5.20 -16.83 -16.59
N VAL A 57 -4.73 -17.40 -15.47
CA VAL A 57 -3.34 -17.27 -15.04
C VAL A 57 -2.45 -18.37 -15.62
N LYS A 58 -2.94 -19.61 -15.69
CA LYS A 58 -2.19 -20.81 -16.13
C LYS A 58 -0.81 -20.87 -15.45
N PRO A 59 -0.75 -21.02 -14.14
CA PRO A 59 0.51 -20.92 -13.43
C PRO A 59 1.46 -22.05 -13.82
N THR A 60 2.73 -21.72 -14.06
CA THR A 60 3.78 -22.71 -14.36
C THR A 60 4.31 -23.37 -13.09
N ILE A 61 4.26 -22.65 -11.97
CA ILE A 61 4.69 -23.12 -10.64
C ILE A 61 3.58 -22.75 -9.66
N GLY A 62 3.15 -23.69 -8.84
CA GLY A 62 2.18 -23.49 -7.79
C GLY A 62 2.85 -23.29 -6.43
N ILE A 63 2.34 -22.34 -5.65
CA ILE A 63 2.70 -22.20 -4.24
C ILE A 63 1.43 -22.19 -3.42
N LEU A 64 1.19 -23.26 -2.66
CA LEU A 64 0.07 -23.32 -1.74
C LEU A 64 0.52 -22.79 -0.37
N THR A 65 -0.02 -21.66 0.02
CA THR A 65 0.18 -21.08 1.34
C THR A 65 -0.78 -21.70 2.36
N TYR A 66 -0.84 -21.15 3.57
CA TYR A 66 -1.72 -21.66 4.62
C TYR A 66 -3.21 -21.55 4.24
N VAL A 67 -3.94 -22.62 4.42
CA VAL A 67 -5.40 -22.67 4.25
C VAL A 67 -6.08 -22.50 5.61
N GLY A 68 -6.44 -21.28 5.92
CA GLY A 68 -7.14 -20.90 7.17
C GLY A 68 -8.65 -20.98 7.07
N ALA A 69 -9.32 -20.63 8.17
CA ALA A 69 -10.77 -20.58 8.27
C ALA A 69 -11.43 -19.36 7.59
N ALA A 70 -10.66 -18.35 7.17
CA ALA A 70 -11.19 -17.19 6.45
C ALA A 70 -11.94 -17.61 5.18
N HIS A 71 -13.13 -17.04 4.93
CA HIS A 71 -14.03 -17.40 3.81
C HIS A 71 -14.42 -18.90 3.79
N SER A 72 -14.59 -19.54 4.95
CA SER A 72 -15.03 -20.95 5.03
C SER A 72 -16.53 -21.11 4.86
N GLU A 73 -17.31 -20.04 4.88
CA GLU A 73 -18.77 -20.05 4.75
C GLU A 73 -19.26 -20.61 3.40
N GLY A 74 -18.43 -20.49 2.35
CA GLY A 74 -18.71 -21.06 1.04
C GLY A 74 -18.35 -22.54 0.88
N PHE A 75 -17.84 -23.20 1.95
CA PHE A 75 -17.31 -24.56 1.93
C PHE A 75 -17.80 -25.36 3.14
N GLU A 76 -18.10 -26.63 2.93
CA GLU A 76 -18.58 -27.51 4.00
C GLU A 76 -17.45 -27.98 4.92
N SER A 77 -16.21 -27.99 4.42
CA SER A 77 -15.03 -28.41 5.17
C SER A 77 -13.74 -27.73 4.71
N LYS A 78 -12.73 -27.78 5.58
CA LYS A 78 -11.38 -27.34 5.23
C LYS A 78 -10.77 -28.15 4.06
N GLU A 79 -11.12 -29.42 4.00
CA GLU A 79 -10.69 -30.33 2.92
C GLU A 79 -11.28 -29.90 1.57
N GLU A 80 -12.55 -29.62 1.51
CA GLU A 80 -13.24 -29.14 0.30
C GLU A 80 -12.64 -27.82 -0.18
N LYS A 81 -12.41 -26.88 0.72
CA LYS A 81 -11.76 -25.60 0.40
C LYS A 81 -10.34 -25.78 -0.13
N LEU A 82 -9.60 -26.75 0.43
CA LEU A 82 -8.26 -27.07 -0.03
C LEU A 82 -8.29 -27.70 -1.44
N LEU A 83 -9.21 -28.63 -1.68
CA LEU A 83 -9.38 -29.23 -3.01
C LEU A 83 -9.72 -28.18 -4.07
N GLU A 84 -10.62 -27.24 -3.75
CA GLU A 84 -10.94 -26.12 -4.66
C GLU A 84 -9.68 -25.25 -4.93
N LYS A 85 -8.89 -24.91 -3.91
CA LYS A 85 -7.65 -24.15 -4.10
C LYS A 85 -6.60 -24.88 -4.94
N LEU A 86 -6.54 -26.20 -4.84
CA LEU A 86 -5.59 -27.02 -5.61
C LEU A 86 -5.93 -27.02 -7.11
N ILE A 87 -7.18 -26.76 -7.52
CA ILE A 87 -7.56 -26.63 -8.95
C ILE A 87 -6.70 -25.59 -9.67
N PHE A 88 -6.31 -24.53 -8.97
CA PHE A 88 -5.44 -23.49 -9.54
C PHE A 88 -4.10 -23.99 -10.09
N PHE A 89 -3.65 -25.14 -9.61
CA PHE A 89 -2.35 -25.71 -10.00
C PHE A 89 -2.47 -26.83 -11.05
N LYS A 90 -3.59 -26.92 -11.74
CA LYS A 90 -3.87 -27.95 -12.74
C LYS A 90 -2.75 -28.07 -13.78
N ASP A 91 -2.27 -26.95 -14.30
CA ASP A 91 -1.26 -26.91 -15.35
C ASP A 91 0.15 -26.61 -14.83
N ALA A 92 0.31 -26.39 -13.52
CA ALA A 92 1.62 -26.16 -12.90
C ALA A 92 2.52 -27.40 -13.00
N SER A 93 3.79 -27.20 -13.34
CA SER A 93 4.79 -28.27 -13.41
C SER A 93 5.15 -28.84 -12.06
N THR A 94 5.18 -27.98 -11.03
CA THR A 94 5.53 -28.33 -9.64
C THR A 94 4.68 -27.50 -8.70
N VAL A 95 4.27 -28.08 -7.57
CA VAL A 95 3.58 -27.36 -6.50
C VAL A 95 4.38 -27.43 -5.21
N ILE A 96 4.63 -26.27 -4.61
CA ILE A 96 5.37 -26.11 -3.34
C ILE A 96 4.39 -25.88 -2.21
N PHE A 97 4.44 -26.68 -1.15
CA PHE A 97 3.54 -26.56 0.00
C PHE A 97 4.09 -27.19 1.28
N GLN A 98 3.48 -26.79 2.39
CA GLN A 98 3.76 -27.40 3.68
C GLN A 98 3.27 -28.86 3.70
N ASN A 99 4.15 -29.80 4.07
CA ASN A 99 3.80 -31.21 4.25
C ASN A 99 2.96 -31.39 5.53
N THR A 100 1.66 -31.29 5.39
CA THR A 100 0.70 -31.71 6.38
C THR A 100 -0.09 -32.92 5.84
N GLU A 101 -0.59 -33.76 6.72
CA GLU A 101 -1.37 -34.93 6.32
C GLU A 101 -2.52 -34.56 5.35
N LEU A 102 -3.25 -33.47 5.69
CA LEU A 102 -4.36 -32.98 4.87
C LEU A 102 -3.89 -32.50 3.49
N ASN A 103 -2.84 -31.68 3.44
CA ASN A 103 -2.32 -31.16 2.17
C ASN A 103 -1.85 -32.28 1.27
N LEU A 104 -1.10 -33.22 1.82
CA LEU A 104 -0.55 -34.35 1.08
C LEU A 104 -1.65 -35.27 0.53
N ARG A 105 -2.65 -35.60 1.37
CA ARG A 105 -3.80 -36.42 0.98
C ARG A 105 -4.58 -35.77 -0.16
N CYS A 106 -4.96 -34.51 -0.01
CA CYS A 106 -5.73 -33.77 -1.02
C CYS A 106 -4.95 -33.61 -2.33
N PHE A 107 -3.65 -33.31 -2.23
CA PHE A 107 -2.81 -33.16 -3.41
C PHE A 107 -2.65 -34.47 -4.15
N ASN A 108 -2.33 -35.57 -3.48
CA ASN A 108 -2.17 -36.88 -4.11
C ASN A 108 -3.47 -37.42 -4.73
N ASN A 109 -4.63 -37.11 -4.11
CA ASN A 109 -5.92 -37.48 -4.68
C ASN A 109 -6.20 -36.77 -6.01
N LEU A 110 -5.87 -35.47 -6.12
CA LEU A 110 -6.13 -34.69 -7.32
C LEU A 110 -5.04 -34.86 -8.38
N TYR A 111 -3.78 -35.02 -7.97
CA TYR A 111 -2.60 -34.98 -8.82
C TYR A 111 -1.58 -36.09 -8.49
N PRO A 112 -1.92 -37.37 -8.64
CA PRO A 112 -1.07 -38.46 -8.19
C PRO A 112 0.30 -38.57 -8.92
N GLN A 113 0.40 -37.98 -10.13
CA GLN A 113 1.61 -38.01 -10.96
C GLN A 113 2.32 -36.65 -11.07
N LYS A 114 1.81 -35.61 -10.39
CA LYS A 114 2.40 -34.28 -10.49
C LYS A 114 3.56 -34.10 -9.53
N ASN A 115 4.59 -33.36 -9.98
CA ASN A 115 5.71 -33.03 -9.11
C ASN A 115 5.27 -32.12 -7.97
N ARG A 116 5.80 -32.39 -6.81
CA ARG A 116 5.66 -31.57 -5.61
C ARG A 116 7.00 -31.31 -4.96
N PHE A 117 7.11 -30.22 -4.25
CA PHE A 117 8.23 -29.92 -3.38
C PHE A 117 7.68 -29.47 -2.02
N THR A 118 8.02 -30.20 -0.98
CA THR A 118 7.35 -30.06 0.32
C THR A 118 8.30 -29.60 1.40
N TRP A 119 7.76 -28.84 2.35
CA TRP A 119 8.51 -28.44 3.52
C TRP A 119 7.73 -28.72 4.82
N SER A 120 8.46 -28.91 5.92
CA SER A 120 7.85 -29.12 7.24
C SER A 120 8.61 -28.41 8.34
N VAL A 121 7.99 -28.29 9.51
CA VAL A 121 8.64 -27.88 10.75
C VAL A 121 8.68 -29.09 11.67
N ASN A 122 9.89 -29.56 12.02
CA ASN A 122 10.14 -30.74 12.86
C ASN A 122 9.46 -32.04 12.37
N GLY A 123 9.14 -32.13 11.07
CA GLY A 123 8.43 -33.26 10.49
C GLY A 123 9.14 -33.84 9.27
N GLU A 124 8.40 -34.48 8.37
CA GLU A 124 8.88 -35.03 7.12
C GLU A 124 8.61 -34.05 5.97
N GLY A 125 9.52 -33.97 4.99
CA GLY A 125 9.41 -33.11 3.78
C GLY A 125 10.71 -33.09 3.04
N ASP A 126 10.69 -32.56 1.80
CA ASP A 126 11.92 -32.36 1.01
C ASP A 126 12.85 -31.38 1.73
N VAL A 127 12.29 -30.38 2.42
CA VAL A 127 13.02 -29.46 3.30
C VAL A 127 12.43 -29.50 4.69
N VAL A 128 13.27 -29.66 5.71
CA VAL A 128 12.85 -29.66 7.11
C VAL A 128 13.46 -28.48 7.86
N TYR A 129 12.60 -27.69 8.48
CA TYR A 129 12.97 -26.54 9.29
C TYR A 129 12.88 -26.87 10.77
N ASN A 130 13.90 -26.46 11.53
CA ASN A 130 13.90 -26.54 12.98
C ASN A 130 14.18 -25.16 13.56
N ILE A 131 13.28 -24.66 14.43
CA ILE A 131 13.46 -23.38 15.11
C ILE A 131 14.36 -23.57 16.31
N GLU A 132 15.61 -23.15 16.23
CA GLU A 132 16.63 -23.37 17.27
C GLU A 132 16.55 -22.32 18.37
N LYS A 133 16.42 -21.04 18.02
CA LYS A 133 16.48 -19.94 18.96
C LYS A 133 15.74 -18.70 18.47
N ILE A 134 14.99 -18.10 19.40
CA ILE A 134 14.37 -16.79 19.19
C ILE A 134 15.07 -15.79 20.07
N LYS A 135 15.63 -14.71 19.50
CA LYS A 135 16.30 -13.65 20.22
C LYS A 135 16.19 -12.31 19.49
N ALA A 136 15.83 -11.24 20.21
CA ALA A 136 15.83 -9.88 19.71
C ALA A 136 15.15 -9.72 18.34
N HIS A 137 13.91 -10.18 18.21
CA HIS A 137 13.08 -10.13 17.00
C HIS A 137 13.62 -10.93 15.81
N LYS A 138 14.54 -11.89 16.05
CA LYS A 138 15.07 -12.77 15.01
C LYS A 138 14.99 -14.22 15.47
N SER A 139 14.75 -15.12 14.53
CA SER A 139 14.80 -16.56 14.75
C SER A 139 16.03 -17.16 14.05
N THR A 140 16.71 -18.06 14.74
CA THR A 140 17.75 -18.90 14.13
C THR A 140 17.09 -20.22 13.75
N ILE A 141 17.18 -20.56 12.47
CA ILE A 141 16.51 -21.72 11.87
C ILE A 141 17.56 -22.65 11.32
N THR A 142 17.45 -23.92 11.65
CA THR A 142 18.20 -24.98 10.99
C THR A 142 17.38 -25.51 9.81
N ILE A 143 18.00 -25.59 8.64
CA ILE A 143 17.47 -26.15 7.41
C ILE A 143 18.15 -27.48 7.15
N ASN A 144 17.37 -28.54 6.99
CA ASN A 144 17.87 -29.85 6.54
C ASN A 144 17.31 -30.10 5.12
N TYR A 145 18.21 -30.23 4.15
CA TYR A 145 17.89 -30.51 2.76
C TYR A 145 18.94 -31.46 2.15
N ASN A 146 18.50 -32.54 1.50
CA ASN A 146 19.35 -33.57 0.91
C ASN A 146 20.45 -34.14 1.86
N GLY A 147 20.15 -34.19 3.17
CA GLY A 147 21.11 -34.65 4.18
C GLY A 147 22.11 -33.58 4.66
N GLU A 148 22.11 -32.41 4.06
CA GLU A 148 22.93 -31.29 4.50
C GLU A 148 22.18 -30.44 5.51
N ARG A 149 22.92 -29.88 6.48
CA ARG A 149 22.39 -29.03 7.54
C ARG A 149 23.01 -27.64 7.46
N SER A 150 22.13 -26.62 7.33
CA SER A 150 22.53 -25.21 7.29
C SER A 150 21.77 -24.40 8.32
N ASN A 151 22.40 -23.37 8.87
CA ASN A 151 21.74 -22.46 9.84
C ASN A 151 21.61 -21.08 9.22
N ILE A 152 20.42 -20.51 9.25
CA ILE A 152 20.17 -19.15 8.79
C ILE A 152 19.45 -18.33 9.85
N LYS A 153 19.55 -17.00 9.74
CA LYS A 153 18.81 -16.07 10.59
C LYS A 153 17.66 -15.43 9.81
N ILE A 154 16.46 -15.53 10.36
CA ILE A 154 15.25 -14.93 9.80
C ILE A 154 14.82 -13.74 10.68
N PRO A 155 14.50 -12.55 10.10
CA PRO A 155 14.14 -11.37 10.87
C PRO A 155 12.68 -11.40 11.37
N PHE A 156 12.17 -12.56 11.74
CA PHE A 156 10.81 -12.79 12.24
C PHE A 156 10.84 -13.75 13.42
N ILE A 157 9.86 -13.59 14.32
CA ILE A 157 9.65 -14.48 15.47
C ILE A 157 8.24 -15.08 15.49
N ASP A 158 7.32 -14.52 14.70
CA ASP A 158 5.94 -14.95 14.61
C ASP A 158 5.79 -16.12 13.64
N ASP A 159 4.98 -17.10 14.01
CA ASP A 159 4.81 -18.35 13.24
C ASP A 159 4.25 -18.10 11.83
N VAL A 160 3.39 -17.09 11.63
CA VAL A 160 2.82 -16.79 10.32
C VAL A 160 3.89 -16.27 9.38
N TYR A 161 4.75 -15.33 9.85
CA TYR A 161 5.87 -14.83 9.08
C TYR A 161 6.94 -15.91 8.85
N LEU A 162 7.21 -16.75 9.84
CA LEU A 162 8.14 -17.87 9.69
C LEU A 162 7.64 -18.86 8.63
N HIS A 163 6.38 -19.28 8.65
CA HIS A 163 5.81 -20.17 7.64
C HIS A 163 5.86 -19.56 6.23
N ASN A 164 5.58 -18.27 6.09
CA ASN A 164 5.74 -17.59 4.82
C ASN A 164 7.20 -17.55 4.36
N ALA A 165 8.13 -17.31 5.27
CA ALA A 165 9.58 -17.36 4.98
C ALA A 165 10.01 -18.77 4.58
N PHE A 166 9.57 -19.82 5.27
CA PHE A 166 9.85 -21.21 4.91
C PHE A 166 9.35 -21.57 3.52
N THR A 167 8.15 -21.10 3.17
CA THR A 167 7.62 -21.27 1.81
C THR A 167 8.49 -20.57 0.77
N CYS A 168 8.95 -19.35 1.04
CA CYS A 168 9.86 -18.62 0.15
C CYS A 168 11.22 -19.29 0.03
N ILE A 169 11.80 -19.73 1.14
CA ILE A 169 13.09 -20.46 1.18
C ILE A 169 12.98 -21.76 0.41
N SER A 170 11.88 -22.50 0.58
CA SER A 170 11.65 -23.75 -0.16
C SER A 170 11.58 -23.53 -1.65
N TYR A 171 10.95 -22.41 -2.10
CA TYR A 171 10.99 -22.02 -3.51
C TYR A 171 12.43 -21.72 -3.99
N LEU A 172 13.23 -21.00 -3.20
CA LEU A 172 14.62 -20.68 -3.55
C LEU A 172 15.47 -21.94 -3.67
N ILE A 173 15.35 -22.87 -2.72
CA ILE A 173 16.04 -24.17 -2.75
C ILE A 173 15.63 -24.97 -3.99
N TRP A 174 14.31 -25.07 -4.24
CA TRP A 174 13.77 -25.76 -5.41
C TRP A 174 14.27 -25.15 -6.72
N SER A 175 14.42 -23.83 -6.78
CA SER A 175 14.92 -23.11 -7.97
C SER A 175 16.43 -23.09 -8.10
N GLY A 176 17.17 -23.75 -7.20
CA GLY A 176 18.62 -23.99 -7.30
C GLY A 176 19.51 -22.91 -6.69
N HIS A 177 18.99 -22.01 -5.87
CA HIS A 177 19.81 -21.02 -5.16
C HIS A 177 20.67 -21.69 -4.09
N GLN A 178 21.89 -21.19 -3.93
CA GLN A 178 22.82 -21.66 -2.91
C GLN A 178 22.47 -21.10 -1.53
N MET A 179 22.80 -21.82 -0.45
CA MET A 179 22.40 -21.43 0.91
C MET A 179 22.91 -20.05 1.34
N GLU A 180 24.11 -19.65 0.92
CA GLU A 180 24.69 -18.33 1.21
C GLU A 180 23.90 -17.21 0.54
N GLN A 181 23.41 -17.45 -0.68
CA GLN A 181 22.52 -16.51 -1.38
C GLN A 181 21.17 -16.40 -0.65
N ILE A 182 20.60 -17.54 -0.26
CA ILE A 182 19.32 -17.61 0.48
C ILE A 182 19.44 -16.84 1.80
N GLU A 183 20.50 -17.05 2.58
CA GLU A 183 20.72 -16.33 3.84
C GLU A 183 20.78 -14.81 3.62
N THR A 184 21.53 -14.38 2.61
CA THR A 184 21.65 -12.96 2.26
C THR A 184 20.31 -12.36 1.86
N MET A 185 19.52 -13.03 1.03
CA MET A 185 18.22 -12.59 0.56
C MET A 185 17.20 -12.52 1.70
N VAL A 186 17.14 -13.58 2.51
CA VAL A 186 16.17 -13.70 3.61
C VAL A 186 16.47 -12.72 4.76
N SER A 187 17.74 -12.40 4.99
CA SER A 187 18.14 -11.41 6.01
C SER A 187 17.58 -10.01 5.76
N LYS A 188 17.24 -9.68 4.51
CA LYS A 188 16.68 -8.39 4.05
C LYS A 188 15.16 -8.35 4.08
N LEU A 189 14.49 -9.45 4.41
CA LEU A 189 13.05 -9.48 4.51
C LEU A 189 12.53 -8.49 5.56
N MET A 190 11.50 -7.76 5.21
CA MET A 190 10.82 -6.84 6.10
C MET A 190 9.37 -7.30 6.35
N PRO A 191 8.83 -7.06 7.54
CA PRO A 191 7.41 -7.27 7.81
C PRO A 191 6.54 -6.57 6.78
N ILE A 192 5.40 -7.15 6.47
CA ILE A 192 4.39 -6.48 5.65
C ILE A 192 3.69 -5.46 6.54
N SER A 193 3.66 -4.21 6.08
CA SER A 193 2.97 -3.13 6.82
C SER A 193 1.53 -3.52 7.18
N MET A 194 1.09 -3.14 8.37
CA MET A 194 -0.26 -3.38 8.90
C MET A 194 -0.61 -4.87 9.16
N ARG A 195 0.37 -5.79 9.20
CA ARG A 195 0.16 -7.21 9.53
C ARG A 195 1.17 -7.65 10.60
N LEU A 196 0.77 -7.61 11.88
CA LEU A 196 1.61 -7.91 13.04
C LEU A 196 2.97 -7.17 13.01
N GLU A 197 2.99 -5.98 12.41
CA GLU A 197 4.18 -5.16 12.26
C GLU A 197 4.58 -4.57 13.62
N LEU A 198 5.81 -4.84 14.07
CA LEU A 198 6.32 -4.30 15.33
C LEU A 198 6.91 -2.91 15.11
N LYS A 199 6.46 -1.95 15.93
CA LYS A 199 6.94 -0.57 15.93
C LYS A 199 7.28 -0.12 17.34
N ARG A 200 8.21 0.83 17.47
CA ARG A 200 8.46 1.50 18.75
C ARG A 200 7.36 2.53 19.00
N GLY A 201 6.68 2.40 20.13
CA GLY A 201 5.69 3.38 20.56
C GLY A 201 6.26 4.41 21.53
N MET A 202 5.50 5.49 21.75
CA MET A 202 5.80 6.48 22.77
C MET A 202 5.84 5.85 24.17
N PHE A 203 6.46 6.53 25.14
CA PHE A 203 6.52 6.10 26.55
C PHE A 203 7.05 4.67 26.75
N ASN A 204 8.09 4.26 26.00
CA ASN A 204 8.71 2.94 26.10
C ASN A 204 7.73 1.79 25.79
N SER A 205 6.72 2.05 24.95
CA SER A 205 5.78 1.01 24.49
C SER A 205 6.27 0.31 23.24
N VAL A 206 5.73 -0.88 22.99
CA VAL A 206 5.87 -1.61 21.72
C VAL A 206 4.50 -1.69 21.08
N LEU A 207 4.37 -1.21 19.86
CA LEU A 207 3.14 -1.28 19.09
C LEU A 207 3.18 -2.52 18.19
N ILE A 208 2.09 -3.28 18.16
CA ILE A 208 1.83 -4.33 17.19
C ILE A 208 0.75 -3.81 16.26
N ASN A 209 1.16 -3.42 15.05
CA ASN A 209 0.26 -2.91 14.03
C ASN A 209 -0.31 -4.07 13.20
N ASP A 210 -1.57 -4.42 13.43
CA ASP A 210 -2.32 -5.43 12.70
C ASP A 210 -3.68 -4.88 12.23
N THR A 211 -3.61 -3.78 11.48
CA THR A 211 -4.75 -2.94 11.12
C THR A 211 -5.27 -3.18 9.71
N TYR A 212 -4.89 -4.31 9.09
CA TYR A 212 -5.32 -4.65 7.74
C TYR A 212 -6.71 -5.29 7.68
N ASN A 213 -7.00 -6.22 8.61
CA ASN A 213 -8.25 -6.99 8.67
C ASN A 213 -8.70 -7.20 10.13
N SER A 214 -9.99 -7.41 10.33
CA SER A 214 -10.56 -7.71 11.64
C SER A 214 -11.65 -8.79 11.48
N ASP A 215 -11.24 -10.04 11.64
CA ASP A 215 -12.09 -11.23 11.77
C ASP A 215 -11.64 -12.04 12.98
N ILE A 216 -12.51 -12.93 13.49
CA ILE A 216 -12.28 -13.64 14.76
C ILE A 216 -11.01 -14.48 14.76
N ASN A 217 -10.68 -15.13 13.63
CA ASN A 217 -9.49 -15.97 13.52
C ASN A 217 -8.20 -15.14 13.50
N SER A 218 -8.20 -14.04 12.75
CA SER A 218 -7.06 -13.12 12.70
C SER A 218 -6.85 -12.41 14.04
N ILE A 219 -7.92 -12.14 14.78
CA ILE A 219 -7.86 -11.59 16.15
C ILE A 219 -7.20 -12.60 17.10
N ALA A 220 -7.60 -13.88 17.06
CA ALA A 220 -6.99 -14.92 17.91
C ALA A 220 -5.47 -15.04 17.68
N ILE A 221 -5.04 -14.98 16.40
CA ILE A 221 -3.61 -14.98 16.04
C ILE A 221 -2.91 -13.73 16.59
N ALA A 222 -3.50 -12.55 16.38
CA ALA A 222 -2.93 -11.29 16.85
C ALA A 222 -2.82 -11.24 18.39
N PHE A 223 -3.81 -11.78 19.09
CA PHE A 223 -3.80 -11.86 20.54
C PHE A 223 -2.70 -12.80 21.06
N SER A 224 -2.50 -13.94 20.40
CA SER A 224 -1.41 -14.86 20.74
C SER A 224 -0.03 -14.21 20.51
N ALA A 225 0.15 -13.50 19.40
CA ALA A 225 1.36 -12.76 19.10
C ALA A 225 1.61 -11.64 20.15
N ALA A 226 0.57 -10.89 20.51
CA ALA A 226 0.67 -9.83 21.52
C ALA A 226 1.04 -10.39 22.91
N LYS A 227 0.48 -11.54 23.31
CA LYS A 227 0.82 -12.20 24.56
C LYS A 227 2.28 -12.67 24.60
N LYS A 228 2.76 -13.22 23.48
CA LYS A 228 4.17 -13.65 23.32
C LYS A 228 5.13 -12.45 23.39
N GLU A 229 4.79 -11.35 22.74
CA GLU A 229 5.61 -10.13 22.75
C GLU A 229 5.57 -9.43 24.11
N ALA A 230 4.45 -9.47 24.81
CA ALA A 230 4.30 -8.83 26.13
C ALA A 230 5.27 -9.44 27.16
N ALA A 231 5.49 -10.75 27.15
CA ALA A 231 6.45 -11.44 28.00
C ALA A 231 6.36 -10.98 29.51
N GLY A 232 5.14 -10.75 30.01
CA GLY A 232 4.87 -10.26 31.36
C GLY A 232 4.74 -8.74 31.51
N ARG A 233 4.96 -7.95 30.45
CA ARG A 233 4.67 -6.50 30.43
C ARG A 233 3.18 -6.24 30.41
N LYS A 234 2.77 -5.04 30.83
CA LYS A 234 1.38 -4.55 30.66
C LYS A 234 0.94 -4.66 29.21
N MET A 235 -0.27 -5.13 28.96
CA MET A 235 -0.83 -5.25 27.63
C MET A 235 -2.05 -4.36 27.47
N VAL A 236 -2.11 -3.65 26.34
CA VAL A 236 -3.22 -2.80 25.92
C VAL A 236 -3.74 -3.33 24.58
N LEU A 237 -5.03 -3.61 24.48
CA LEU A 237 -5.68 -4.01 23.22
C LEU A 237 -6.55 -2.88 22.71
N ILE A 238 -6.31 -2.43 21.48
CA ILE A 238 -7.16 -1.47 20.76
C ILE A 238 -7.74 -2.23 19.56
N VAL A 239 -9.03 -2.52 19.59
CA VAL A 239 -9.67 -3.42 18.63
C VAL A 239 -10.88 -2.73 18.00
N SER A 240 -11.02 -2.81 16.67
CA SER A 240 -12.25 -2.37 16.01
C SER A 240 -13.30 -3.48 16.00
N GLU A 241 -14.54 -3.13 15.73
CA GLU A 241 -15.55 -4.10 15.31
C GLU A 241 -15.09 -4.89 14.08
N PHE A 242 -15.75 -5.99 13.76
CA PHE A 242 -15.43 -6.85 12.64
C PHE A 242 -15.58 -6.13 11.28
N ALA A 243 -14.89 -6.62 10.26
CA ALA A 243 -15.04 -6.10 8.91
C ALA A 243 -16.45 -6.42 8.37
N ALA A 244 -17.10 -5.46 7.72
CA ALA A 244 -18.43 -5.65 7.13
C ALA A 244 -18.50 -6.72 6.03
N SER A 245 -17.35 -7.12 5.49
CA SER A 245 -17.22 -8.21 4.51
C SER A 245 -17.20 -9.59 5.12
N THR A 246 -17.15 -9.70 6.45
CA THR A 246 -17.27 -10.96 7.17
C THR A 246 -18.71 -11.07 7.67
N ASN A 247 -19.40 -12.17 7.34
CA ASN A 247 -20.70 -12.50 7.95
C ASN A 247 -20.43 -12.92 9.40
N HIS A 248 -20.18 -11.93 10.26
CA HIS A 248 -19.99 -12.19 11.67
C HIS A 248 -21.33 -12.39 12.35
N THR A 249 -21.35 -13.28 13.33
CA THR A 249 -22.52 -13.66 14.12
C THR A 249 -22.39 -13.15 15.54
N ILE A 250 -23.48 -13.19 16.29
CA ILE A 250 -23.45 -12.92 17.74
C ILE A 250 -22.42 -13.84 18.42
N SER A 251 -22.31 -15.09 17.97
CA SER A 251 -21.34 -16.08 18.47
C SER A 251 -19.88 -15.62 18.31
N ASP A 252 -19.55 -14.82 17.30
CA ASP A 252 -18.18 -14.32 17.11
C ASP A 252 -17.82 -13.27 18.17
N TYR A 253 -18.78 -12.45 18.59
CA TYR A 253 -18.58 -11.52 19.70
C TYR A 253 -18.47 -12.25 21.05
N ASP A 254 -19.21 -13.34 21.25
CA ASP A 254 -19.07 -14.18 22.45
C ASP A 254 -17.68 -14.85 22.49
N THR A 255 -17.20 -15.32 21.34
CA THR A 255 -15.83 -15.84 21.20
C THR A 255 -14.79 -14.74 21.45
N LEU A 256 -15.00 -13.51 20.96
CA LEU A 256 -14.11 -12.38 21.22
C LEU A 256 -14.05 -12.05 22.72
N ILE A 257 -15.18 -12.07 23.42
CA ILE A 257 -15.22 -11.89 24.88
C ILE A 257 -14.37 -12.97 25.59
N GLN A 258 -14.50 -14.23 25.20
CA GLN A 258 -13.68 -15.31 25.76
C GLN A 258 -12.18 -15.07 25.52
N LEU A 259 -11.80 -14.75 24.28
CA LEU A 259 -10.40 -14.48 23.91
C LEU A 259 -9.81 -13.30 24.71
N ILE A 260 -10.55 -12.21 24.89
CA ILE A 260 -10.11 -11.07 25.69
C ILE A 260 -9.96 -11.48 27.16
N ASN A 261 -10.93 -12.21 27.70
CA ASN A 261 -10.87 -12.67 29.07
C ASN A 261 -9.72 -13.67 29.35
N ASP A 262 -9.37 -14.53 28.38
CA ASP A 262 -8.27 -15.50 28.50
C ASP A 262 -6.90 -14.82 28.45
N ILE A 263 -6.82 -13.73 27.70
CA ILE A 263 -5.60 -12.92 27.59
C ILE A 263 -5.40 -12.02 28.80
N ASP A 264 -6.51 -11.56 29.40
CA ASP A 264 -6.58 -10.69 30.57
C ASP A 264 -5.69 -9.41 30.42
N PRO A 265 -5.94 -8.56 29.39
CA PRO A 265 -5.16 -7.35 29.18
C PRO A 265 -5.44 -6.34 30.30
N ALA A 266 -4.46 -5.49 30.63
CA ALA A 266 -4.68 -4.42 31.59
C ALA A 266 -5.74 -3.40 31.09
N VAL A 267 -5.80 -3.18 29.76
CA VAL A 267 -6.73 -2.24 29.13
C VAL A 267 -7.25 -2.83 27.83
N PHE A 268 -8.56 -2.70 27.63
CA PHE A 268 -9.25 -2.98 26.35
C PHE A 268 -9.95 -1.71 25.85
N ILE A 269 -9.70 -1.36 24.61
CA ILE A 269 -10.32 -0.23 23.93
C ILE A 269 -11.06 -0.74 22.70
N GLY A 270 -12.38 -0.61 22.67
CA GLY A 270 -13.22 -0.97 21.54
C GLY A 270 -13.57 0.25 20.66
N VAL A 271 -13.50 0.09 19.33
CA VAL A 271 -13.83 1.16 18.37
C VAL A 271 -14.88 0.67 17.37
N GLY A 272 -16.00 1.37 17.29
CA GLY A 272 -17.15 1.05 16.45
C GLY A 272 -18.42 0.88 17.27
N GLU A 273 -19.56 0.76 16.58
CA GLU A 273 -20.87 0.64 17.27
C GLU A 273 -21.11 -0.76 17.81
N GLU A 274 -20.83 -1.78 17.01
CA GLU A 274 -21.14 -3.17 17.36
C GLU A 274 -20.26 -3.70 18.50
N ILE A 275 -18.99 -3.31 18.56
CA ILE A 275 -18.06 -3.77 19.59
C ILE A 275 -18.45 -3.27 20.99
N ARG A 276 -19.29 -2.25 21.09
CA ARG A 276 -19.81 -1.72 22.36
C ARG A 276 -20.67 -2.71 23.13
N GLN A 277 -21.20 -3.76 22.49
CA GLN A 277 -21.92 -4.83 23.16
C GLN A 277 -21.05 -5.63 24.14
N LEU A 278 -19.72 -5.47 24.09
CA LEU A 278 -18.78 -6.07 25.05
C LEU A 278 -18.77 -5.32 26.40
N ASN A 279 -19.35 -4.11 26.45
CA ASN A 279 -19.38 -3.31 27.68
C ASN A 279 -20.10 -4.07 28.81
N GLY A 280 -19.46 -4.17 29.94
CA GLY A 280 -19.96 -4.91 31.10
C GLY A 280 -19.88 -6.45 31.01
N LYS A 281 -19.34 -7.01 29.91
CA LYS A 281 -19.20 -8.47 29.73
C LYS A 281 -17.76 -8.97 29.92
N LEU A 282 -16.79 -8.07 30.03
CA LEU A 282 -15.40 -8.42 30.28
C LEU A 282 -15.11 -8.53 31.79
N LYS A 283 -14.01 -9.22 32.13
CA LYS A 283 -13.56 -9.34 33.53
C LYS A 283 -13.37 -7.99 34.19
N ALA A 284 -13.69 -7.88 35.46
CA ALA A 284 -13.55 -6.66 36.25
C ALA A 284 -12.06 -6.18 36.38
N SER A 285 -11.10 -7.08 36.17
CA SER A 285 -9.67 -6.77 36.11
C SER A 285 -9.28 -5.90 34.91
N ILE A 286 -10.08 -5.90 33.83
CA ILE A 286 -9.79 -5.24 32.57
C ILE A 286 -10.40 -3.83 32.58
N SER A 287 -9.57 -2.79 32.49
CA SER A 287 -10.06 -1.43 32.26
C SER A 287 -10.60 -1.29 30.85
N THR A 288 -11.85 -0.87 30.67
CA THR A 288 -12.52 -0.83 29.36
C THR A 288 -12.88 0.57 28.94
N GLN A 289 -12.66 0.90 27.67
CA GLN A 289 -13.11 2.14 27.03
C GLN A 289 -13.71 1.82 25.65
N PHE A 290 -14.77 2.55 25.26
CA PHE A 290 -15.43 2.35 23.97
C PHE A 290 -15.64 3.68 23.26
N PHE A 291 -15.26 3.73 21.99
CA PHE A 291 -15.38 4.90 21.11
C PHE A 291 -16.20 4.56 19.87
N HIS A 292 -16.97 5.50 19.35
CA HIS A 292 -17.78 5.32 18.15
C HIS A 292 -16.94 5.24 16.87
N SER A 293 -15.81 5.94 16.85
CA SER A 293 -14.94 6.04 15.69
C SER A 293 -13.48 6.26 16.09
N THR A 294 -12.58 6.07 15.13
CA THR A 294 -11.15 6.42 15.28
C THR A 294 -10.96 7.89 15.64
N SER A 295 -11.75 8.79 15.05
CA SER A 295 -11.67 10.23 15.36
C SER A 295 -12.03 10.52 16.82
N SER A 296 -13.10 9.90 17.35
CA SER A 296 -13.47 10.07 18.75
C SER A 296 -12.47 9.48 19.72
N LEU A 297 -11.83 8.36 19.34
CA LEU A 297 -10.72 7.78 20.11
C LEU A 297 -9.53 8.75 20.15
N LEU A 298 -9.11 9.31 19.01
CA LEU A 298 -7.96 10.22 18.95
C LEU A 298 -8.16 11.51 19.76
N GLN A 299 -9.41 11.94 19.95
CA GLN A 299 -9.75 13.10 20.76
C GLN A 299 -9.83 12.78 22.25
N GLY A 300 -10.28 11.58 22.62
CA GLY A 300 -10.56 11.20 24.01
C GLY A 300 -9.52 10.27 24.67
N LEU A 301 -8.53 9.77 23.91
CA LEU A 301 -7.56 8.83 24.43
C LEU A 301 -6.49 9.54 25.26
N ASP A 302 -6.36 9.17 26.53
CA ASP A 302 -5.16 9.47 27.31
C ASP A 302 -4.01 8.57 26.83
N ILE A 303 -3.07 9.16 26.06
CA ILE A 303 -1.96 8.43 25.48
C ILE A 303 -0.99 7.85 26.53
N THR A 304 -1.03 8.31 27.79
CA THR A 304 -0.17 7.78 28.85
C THR A 304 -0.55 6.34 29.24
N ILE A 305 -1.73 5.89 28.86
CA ILE A 305 -2.23 4.53 29.09
C ILE A 305 -1.32 3.45 28.48
N ILE A 306 -0.55 3.80 27.43
CA ILE A 306 0.35 2.86 26.74
C ILE A 306 1.74 2.78 27.39
N ARG A 307 2.01 3.55 28.45
CA ARG A 307 3.34 3.59 29.10
C ARG A 307 3.81 2.19 29.51
N ASP A 308 5.06 1.86 29.15
CA ASP A 308 5.75 0.60 29.47
C ASP A 308 4.94 -0.66 29.11
N SER A 309 4.17 -0.61 28.01
CA SER A 309 3.25 -1.65 27.60
C SER A 309 3.52 -2.19 26.21
N VAL A 310 2.92 -3.34 25.91
CA VAL A 310 2.71 -3.84 24.55
C VAL A 310 1.30 -3.47 24.13
N VAL A 311 1.17 -2.77 23.01
CA VAL A 311 -0.09 -2.27 22.49
C VAL A 311 -0.41 -3.00 21.18
N LEU A 312 -1.45 -3.80 21.17
CA LEU A 312 -1.97 -4.37 19.92
C LEU A 312 -3.03 -3.44 19.33
N LEU A 313 -2.83 -3.04 18.09
CA LEU A 313 -3.81 -2.31 17.29
C LEU A 313 -4.36 -3.27 16.23
N LYS A 314 -5.61 -3.72 16.40
CA LYS A 314 -6.30 -4.64 15.50
C LYS A 314 -7.55 -3.99 14.94
N GLY A 315 -7.55 -3.65 13.66
CA GLY A 315 -8.64 -2.89 13.06
C GLY A 315 -9.04 -3.34 11.67
N ALA A 316 -10.33 -3.24 11.36
CA ALA A 316 -10.83 -3.34 10.00
C ALA A 316 -10.50 -2.06 9.21
N ARG A 317 -10.25 -2.19 7.92
CA ARG A 317 -9.85 -1.08 7.04
C ARG A 317 -10.73 0.15 7.10
N LYS A 318 -12.07 -0.05 7.27
CA LYS A 318 -13.04 1.05 7.37
C LYS A 318 -12.76 2.01 8.54
N HIS A 319 -12.04 1.56 9.57
CA HIS A 319 -11.73 2.35 10.76
C HIS A 319 -10.40 3.11 10.68
N SER A 320 -9.58 2.89 9.63
CA SER A 320 -8.33 3.62 9.39
C SER A 320 -7.41 3.67 10.62
N PHE A 321 -7.18 2.52 11.24
CA PHE A 321 -6.39 2.40 12.47
C PHE A 321 -4.92 2.79 12.31
N GLU A 322 -4.42 2.85 11.07
CA GLU A 322 -3.10 3.40 10.75
C GLU A 322 -2.90 4.80 11.33
N ILE A 323 -3.96 5.62 11.43
CA ILE A 323 -3.89 6.96 12.02
C ILE A 323 -3.61 6.87 13.53
N ILE A 324 -4.15 5.85 14.22
CA ILE A 324 -3.85 5.61 15.64
C ILE A 324 -2.39 5.18 15.79
N VAL A 325 -1.93 4.26 14.91
CA VAL A 325 -0.53 3.81 14.92
C VAL A 325 0.41 4.99 14.76
N ASP A 326 0.18 5.85 13.78
CA ASP A 326 0.97 7.06 13.52
C ASP A 326 0.99 8.02 14.71
N LYS A 327 -0.11 8.12 15.46
CA LYS A 327 -0.22 8.96 16.66
C LYS A 327 0.58 8.41 17.85
N LEU A 328 0.66 7.07 17.96
CA LEU A 328 1.31 6.39 19.11
C LEU A 328 2.75 5.99 18.84
N GLU A 329 3.18 5.99 17.57
CA GLU A 329 4.55 5.61 17.18
C GLU A 329 5.58 6.64 17.68
N GLN A 330 6.67 6.15 18.24
CA GLN A 330 7.82 6.98 18.61
C GLN A 330 8.63 7.30 17.36
N ARG A 331 8.48 8.50 16.82
CA ARG A 331 9.30 8.96 15.70
C ARG A 331 10.63 9.53 16.24
N ALA A 332 11.74 9.08 15.67
CA ALA A 332 13.07 9.51 16.12
C ALA A 332 13.37 10.98 15.78
N HIS A 333 12.81 11.47 14.68
CA HIS A 333 12.83 12.88 14.26
C HIS A 333 11.55 13.15 13.47
N GLU A 334 10.78 14.12 13.87
CA GLU A 334 9.65 14.62 13.11
C GLU A 334 9.86 16.12 12.82
N SER A 335 10.25 16.42 11.58
CA SER A 335 10.03 17.74 11.03
C SER A 335 8.70 17.68 10.29
N SER A 336 7.62 18.16 10.89
CA SER A 336 6.32 18.27 10.24
C SER A 336 6.14 19.67 9.70
N LEU A 337 5.71 19.77 8.44
CA LEU A 337 5.20 21.00 7.85
C LEU A 337 3.67 20.92 7.84
N GLU A 338 3.03 21.65 8.72
CA GLU A 338 1.57 21.74 8.75
C GLU A 338 1.10 22.88 7.86
N ILE A 339 0.31 22.55 6.83
CA ILE A 339 -0.29 23.53 5.92
C ILE A 339 -1.74 23.74 6.30
N ASN A 340 -2.05 24.96 6.78
CA ASN A 340 -3.41 25.35 7.09
C ASN A 340 -4.13 25.84 5.82
N LEU A 341 -4.88 24.95 5.20
CA LEU A 341 -5.61 25.23 3.97
C LEU A 341 -6.72 26.28 4.15
N SER A 342 -7.31 26.39 5.34
CA SER A 342 -8.27 27.45 5.65
C SER A 342 -7.63 28.84 5.71
N ALA A 343 -6.40 28.92 6.23
CA ALA A 343 -5.62 30.17 6.22
C ALA A 343 -5.23 30.56 4.80
N LEU A 344 -4.87 29.60 3.95
CA LEU A 344 -4.59 29.83 2.54
C LEU A 344 -5.83 30.41 1.81
N LYS A 345 -7.00 29.82 2.04
CA LYS A 345 -8.27 30.33 1.53
C LYS A 345 -8.54 31.78 2.00
N HIS A 346 -8.40 32.03 3.31
CA HIS A 346 -8.58 33.37 3.87
C HIS A 346 -7.64 34.39 3.22
N ASN A 347 -6.38 34.05 3.02
CA ASN A 347 -5.42 34.92 2.35
C ASN A 347 -5.83 35.23 0.90
N LEU A 348 -6.30 34.21 0.16
CA LEU A 348 -6.81 34.40 -1.20
C LEU A 348 -8.02 35.36 -1.22
N GLU A 349 -8.99 35.16 -0.35
CA GLU A 349 -10.16 36.04 -0.20
C GLU A 349 -9.74 37.49 0.11
N LEU A 350 -8.70 37.67 0.93
CA LEU A 350 -8.17 39.01 1.21
C LEU A 350 -7.58 39.65 -0.05
N TYR A 351 -6.79 38.93 -0.86
CA TYR A 351 -6.28 39.45 -2.13
C TYR A 351 -7.43 39.78 -3.09
N GLN A 352 -8.40 38.88 -3.24
CA GLN A 352 -9.58 39.10 -4.07
C GLN A 352 -10.36 40.39 -3.67
N SER A 353 -10.42 40.68 -2.37
CA SER A 353 -11.10 41.91 -1.87
C SER A 353 -10.34 43.21 -2.19
N LYS A 354 -9.07 43.14 -2.59
CA LYS A 354 -8.22 44.31 -2.88
C LYS A 354 -8.06 44.61 -4.37
N ILE A 355 -8.48 43.73 -5.24
CA ILE A 355 -8.42 43.93 -6.70
C ILE A 355 -9.78 44.43 -7.22
N HIS A 356 -9.78 45.03 -8.40
CA HIS A 356 -11.01 45.45 -9.06
C HIS A 356 -11.86 44.27 -9.50
N SER A 357 -13.16 44.42 -9.52
CA SER A 357 -14.07 43.41 -10.06
C SER A 357 -13.75 43.13 -11.53
N GLY A 358 -13.59 41.88 -11.89
CA GLY A 358 -13.18 41.46 -13.25
C GLY A 358 -11.67 41.29 -13.45
N THR A 359 -10.85 41.57 -12.42
CA THR A 359 -9.41 41.20 -12.46
C THR A 359 -9.24 39.74 -12.09
N GLY A 360 -8.69 38.94 -13.04
CA GLY A 360 -8.38 37.52 -12.79
C GLY A 360 -7.15 37.32 -11.92
N ILE A 361 -7.11 36.22 -11.22
CA ILE A 361 -5.97 35.81 -10.37
C ILE A 361 -5.31 34.56 -10.96
N MET A 362 -4.01 34.67 -11.24
CA MET A 362 -3.14 33.52 -11.55
C MET A 362 -2.29 33.18 -10.32
N VAL A 363 -2.36 31.94 -9.87
CA VAL A 363 -1.61 31.50 -8.68
C VAL A 363 -0.46 30.58 -9.08
N MET A 364 0.74 30.92 -8.61
CA MET A 364 1.96 30.14 -8.79
C MET A 364 2.03 28.98 -7.77
N ILE A 365 2.11 27.73 -8.26
CA ILE A 365 2.17 26.52 -7.43
C ILE A 365 3.33 25.59 -7.82
N LYS A 366 4.40 26.15 -8.36
CA LYS A 366 5.64 25.43 -8.72
C LYS A 366 6.30 24.76 -7.50
N ALA A 367 7.21 23.80 -7.74
CA ALA A 367 7.97 23.09 -6.71
C ALA A 367 7.05 22.49 -5.62
N SER A 368 6.01 21.78 -6.06
CA SER A 368 4.96 21.21 -5.16
C SER A 368 4.30 22.27 -4.28
N ALA A 369 3.90 23.41 -4.87
CA ALA A 369 3.39 24.60 -4.17
C ALA A 369 4.34 25.06 -3.06
N TYR A 370 5.63 25.16 -3.40
CA TYR A 370 6.72 25.49 -2.46
C TYR A 370 6.82 24.51 -1.28
N GLY A 371 6.53 23.22 -1.51
CA GLY A 371 6.55 22.19 -0.49
C GLY A 371 5.22 21.98 0.26
N SER A 372 4.19 22.77 -0.09
CA SER A 372 2.87 22.70 0.57
C SER A 372 1.93 21.62 0.01
N GLY A 373 2.32 20.92 -1.07
CA GLY A 373 1.48 19.95 -1.77
C GLY A 373 0.67 20.60 -2.90
N SER A 374 1.14 20.44 -4.15
CA SER A 374 0.54 21.13 -5.32
C SER A 374 -0.89 20.70 -5.59
N ILE A 375 -1.23 19.42 -5.39
CA ILE A 375 -2.56 18.88 -5.70
C ILE A 375 -3.61 19.41 -4.73
N GLU A 376 -3.34 19.38 -3.42
CA GLU A 376 -4.25 19.86 -2.38
C GLU A 376 -4.48 21.38 -2.51
N VAL A 377 -3.38 22.12 -2.72
CA VAL A 377 -3.46 23.57 -2.93
C VAL A 377 -4.23 23.89 -4.20
N ALA A 378 -3.94 23.22 -5.34
CA ALA A 378 -4.64 23.43 -6.60
C ALA A 378 -6.16 23.17 -6.50
N ARG A 379 -6.57 22.10 -5.78
CA ARG A 379 -7.99 21.79 -5.56
C ARG A 379 -8.72 22.92 -4.83
N ILE A 380 -8.11 23.48 -3.78
CA ILE A 380 -8.69 24.60 -3.06
C ILE A 380 -8.75 25.84 -3.94
N LEU A 381 -7.70 26.17 -4.66
CA LEU A 381 -7.69 27.32 -5.57
C LEU A 381 -8.76 27.18 -6.65
N GLN A 382 -8.93 26.00 -7.22
CA GLN A 382 -10.00 25.72 -8.19
C GLN A 382 -11.40 25.88 -7.56
N GLN A 383 -11.62 25.39 -6.34
CA GLN A 383 -12.88 25.56 -5.61
C GLN A 383 -13.18 27.03 -5.24
N GLN A 384 -12.14 27.83 -5.05
CA GLN A 384 -12.27 29.26 -4.75
C GLN A 384 -12.36 30.13 -6.01
N GLY A 385 -12.37 29.53 -7.22
CA GLY A 385 -12.62 30.23 -8.48
C GLY A 385 -11.50 31.11 -8.92
N VAL A 386 -10.22 30.75 -8.71
CA VAL A 386 -9.10 31.42 -9.38
C VAL A 386 -9.13 31.08 -10.87
N GLU A 387 -8.65 32.00 -11.71
CA GLU A 387 -8.77 31.87 -13.16
C GLU A 387 -7.62 31.05 -13.76
N TYR A 388 -6.42 31.10 -13.17
CA TYR A 388 -5.24 30.44 -13.68
C TYR A 388 -4.37 29.85 -12.60
N LEU A 389 -3.69 28.75 -12.94
CA LEU A 389 -2.56 28.23 -12.19
C LEU A 389 -1.28 28.40 -13.03
N SER A 390 -0.14 28.49 -12.37
CA SER A 390 1.15 28.50 -13.03
C SER A 390 2.12 27.55 -12.35
N VAL A 391 2.89 26.81 -13.16
CA VAL A 391 3.91 25.85 -12.72
C VAL A 391 5.25 26.15 -13.39
N ALA A 392 6.34 25.56 -12.87
CA ALA A 392 7.66 25.77 -13.47
C ALA A 392 7.89 24.86 -14.68
N TYR A 393 7.48 23.60 -14.61
CA TYR A 393 7.80 22.57 -15.60
C TYR A 393 6.56 21.80 -16.05
N ILE A 394 6.64 21.17 -17.22
CA ILE A 394 5.55 20.43 -17.87
C ILE A 394 5.04 19.29 -16.96
N ASP A 395 5.95 18.55 -16.32
CA ASP A 395 5.56 17.41 -15.49
C ASP A 395 4.70 17.83 -14.28
N GLU A 396 4.95 19.00 -13.68
CA GLU A 396 4.10 19.55 -12.63
C GLU A 396 2.67 19.82 -13.13
N GLY A 397 2.54 20.35 -14.34
CA GLY A 397 1.24 20.59 -14.99
C GLY A 397 0.51 19.28 -15.31
N ILE A 398 1.22 18.27 -15.81
CA ILE A 398 0.67 16.93 -16.11
C ILE A 398 0.15 16.27 -14.82
N ASP A 399 0.89 16.35 -13.71
CA ASP A 399 0.47 15.77 -12.43
C ASP A 399 -0.83 16.42 -11.92
N LEU A 400 -0.98 17.73 -12.10
CA LEU A 400 -2.22 18.44 -11.79
C LEU A 400 -3.38 17.98 -12.68
N ARG A 401 -3.18 17.82 -13.99
CA ARG A 401 -4.21 17.30 -14.91
C ARG A 401 -4.63 15.89 -14.52
N LYS A 402 -3.68 14.99 -14.22
CA LYS A 402 -3.96 13.63 -13.74
C LYS A 402 -4.72 13.61 -12.40
N ALA A 403 -4.54 14.63 -11.57
CA ALA A 403 -5.27 14.82 -10.32
C ALA A 403 -6.68 15.43 -10.49
N GLY A 404 -7.10 15.73 -11.73
CA GLY A 404 -8.42 16.26 -12.08
C GLY A 404 -8.54 17.79 -12.00
N ILE A 405 -7.44 18.54 -12.05
CA ILE A 405 -7.46 19.99 -12.14
C ILE A 405 -7.79 20.41 -13.58
N THR A 406 -8.83 21.25 -13.73
CA THR A 406 -9.36 21.70 -15.02
C THR A 406 -9.06 23.18 -15.33
N LEU A 407 -8.56 23.94 -14.36
CA LEU A 407 -8.14 25.34 -14.57
C LEU A 407 -7.07 25.43 -15.68
N PRO A 408 -6.99 26.53 -16.43
CA PRO A 408 -5.84 26.81 -17.31
C PRO A 408 -4.53 26.76 -16.51
N ILE A 409 -3.51 26.14 -17.08
CA ILE A 409 -2.20 25.98 -16.44
C ILE A 409 -1.09 26.53 -17.34
N MET A 410 -0.46 27.62 -16.92
CA MET A 410 0.71 28.17 -17.59
C MET A 410 1.99 27.46 -17.14
N VAL A 411 2.84 27.08 -18.07
CA VAL A 411 4.15 26.45 -17.83
C VAL A 411 5.26 27.45 -18.14
N MET A 412 6.01 27.88 -17.12
CA MET A 412 7.04 28.93 -17.26
C MET A 412 8.29 28.48 -18.01
N ASN A 413 8.76 27.26 -17.79
CA ASN A 413 9.94 26.70 -18.45
C ASN A 413 9.49 25.58 -19.38
N SER A 414 8.83 25.95 -20.46
CA SER A 414 8.38 25.04 -21.48
C SER A 414 9.57 24.62 -22.36
N GLY A 415 10.08 23.41 -22.14
CA GLY A 415 11.02 22.79 -23.06
C GLY A 415 10.34 22.51 -24.40
N MET A 416 10.83 23.13 -25.50
CA MET A 416 10.19 22.97 -26.81
C MET A 416 10.30 21.55 -27.39
N ASP A 417 11.11 20.67 -26.79
CA ASP A 417 11.18 19.25 -27.14
C ASP A 417 9.94 18.45 -26.72
N PHE A 418 9.05 19.06 -25.92
CA PHE A 418 7.87 18.39 -25.34
C PHE A 418 6.55 19.09 -25.69
N ILE A 419 6.47 19.80 -26.81
CA ILE A 419 5.26 20.53 -27.27
C ILE A 419 4.07 19.58 -27.40
N GLU A 420 4.28 18.36 -27.92
CA GLU A 420 3.26 17.33 -28.04
C GLU A 420 2.55 17.05 -26.70
N ARG A 421 3.32 16.92 -25.62
CA ARG A 421 2.75 16.70 -24.28
C ARG A 421 2.01 17.92 -23.75
N MET A 422 2.45 19.15 -24.10
CA MET A 422 1.71 20.34 -23.71
C MET A 422 0.35 20.41 -24.38
N VAL A 423 0.27 20.04 -25.66
CA VAL A 423 -1.01 19.95 -26.40
C VAL A 423 -1.87 18.81 -25.83
N GLU A 424 -1.33 17.61 -25.64
CA GLU A 424 -2.04 16.45 -25.09
C GLU A 424 -2.71 16.74 -23.73
N TYR A 425 -2.03 17.49 -22.86
CA TYR A 425 -2.52 17.78 -21.50
C TYR A 425 -3.13 19.20 -21.36
N ASP A 426 -3.41 19.89 -22.46
CA ASP A 426 -3.98 21.27 -22.47
C ASP A 426 -3.20 22.22 -21.53
N LEU A 427 -1.88 22.27 -21.69
CA LEU A 427 -0.98 23.16 -20.94
C LEU A 427 -0.56 24.32 -21.80
N GLU A 428 -0.40 25.52 -21.21
CA GLU A 428 -0.13 26.78 -21.92
C GLU A 428 1.35 27.19 -21.72
N PRO A 429 2.21 27.13 -22.75
CA PRO A 429 3.60 27.52 -22.61
C PRO A 429 3.79 29.04 -22.45
N GLU A 430 4.69 29.44 -21.54
CA GLU A 430 5.26 30.79 -21.53
C GLU A 430 6.41 30.85 -22.55
N ILE A 431 6.30 31.73 -23.55
CA ILE A 431 7.30 31.95 -24.63
C ILE A 431 8.05 33.25 -24.34
N TYR A 432 9.37 33.16 -24.24
CA TYR A 432 10.22 34.25 -23.82
C TYR A 432 11.42 34.47 -24.74
N ALA A 433 11.53 33.73 -25.87
CA ALA A 433 12.61 33.86 -26.82
C ALA A 433 12.16 33.56 -28.24
N PRO A 434 12.71 34.24 -29.29
CA PRO A 434 12.36 34.03 -30.70
C PRO A 434 12.43 32.58 -31.16
N LYS A 435 13.48 31.85 -30.74
CA LYS A 435 13.69 30.45 -31.11
C LYS A 435 12.59 29.54 -30.56
N GLN A 436 12.06 29.80 -29.35
CA GLN A 436 10.96 29.04 -28.79
C GLN A 436 9.68 29.26 -29.62
N LEU A 437 9.40 30.52 -29.99
CA LEU A 437 8.25 30.83 -30.83
C LEU A 437 8.35 30.13 -32.18
N ASP A 438 9.50 30.16 -32.83
CA ASP A 438 9.70 29.52 -34.14
C ASP A 438 9.50 28.01 -34.08
N ASN A 439 10.01 27.36 -33.02
CA ASN A 439 9.80 25.92 -32.78
C ASN A 439 8.32 25.60 -32.57
N LEU A 440 7.62 26.41 -31.76
CA LEU A 440 6.20 26.21 -31.48
C LEU A 440 5.37 26.34 -32.76
N LEU A 441 5.57 27.42 -33.54
CA LEU A 441 4.86 27.67 -34.80
C LEU A 441 5.13 26.57 -35.83
N THR A 442 6.37 26.09 -35.91
CA THR A 442 6.74 24.96 -36.78
C THR A 442 6.02 23.68 -36.40
N TYR A 443 5.95 23.36 -35.13
CA TYR A 443 5.24 22.17 -34.63
C TYR A 443 3.74 22.25 -34.94
N LEU A 444 3.10 23.37 -34.58
CA LEU A 444 1.67 23.56 -34.76
C LEU A 444 1.24 23.50 -36.23
N SER A 445 2.02 24.11 -37.12
CA SER A 445 1.73 24.08 -38.55
C SER A 445 1.89 22.70 -39.20
N ARG A 446 2.81 21.86 -38.68
CA ARG A 446 3.02 20.49 -39.16
C ARG A 446 1.94 19.52 -38.75
N ASN A 447 1.37 19.74 -37.57
CA ASN A 447 0.41 18.81 -36.96
C ASN A 447 -1.04 19.31 -37.05
N ASP A 448 -1.30 20.49 -37.63
CA ASP A 448 -2.62 21.14 -37.68
C ASP A 448 -3.27 21.32 -36.31
N GLU A 449 -2.46 21.67 -35.32
CA GLU A 449 -2.87 21.80 -33.91
C GLU A 449 -2.91 23.29 -33.49
N LYS A 450 -3.61 23.53 -32.39
CA LYS A 450 -3.74 24.87 -31.78
C LYS A 450 -3.41 24.80 -30.30
N ILE A 451 -2.83 25.89 -29.77
CA ILE A 451 -2.49 26.00 -28.36
C ILE A 451 -2.68 27.45 -27.88
N ARG A 452 -3.05 27.62 -26.63
CA ARG A 452 -2.97 28.92 -25.96
C ARG A 452 -1.54 29.09 -25.43
N ALA A 453 -0.97 30.29 -25.62
CA ALA A 453 0.37 30.58 -25.18
C ALA A 453 0.49 31.98 -24.57
N HIS A 454 1.43 32.15 -23.66
CA HIS A 454 1.73 33.40 -23.01
C HIS A 454 3.06 33.96 -23.55
N LEU A 455 3.05 35.22 -23.96
CA LEU A 455 4.28 35.92 -24.39
C LEU A 455 4.84 36.71 -23.20
N LYS A 456 6.08 36.47 -22.86
CA LYS A 456 6.78 37.17 -21.80
C LYS A 456 7.62 38.32 -22.38
N LEU A 457 7.36 39.53 -21.90
CA LEU A 457 8.16 40.70 -22.19
C LEU A 457 9.14 40.97 -21.04
N ASP A 458 10.37 41.34 -21.34
CA ASP A 458 11.34 41.80 -20.34
C ASP A 458 11.07 43.28 -19.98
N THR A 459 10.46 43.48 -18.85
CA THR A 459 10.11 44.83 -18.35
C THR A 459 11.12 45.36 -17.32
N GLY A 460 12.35 44.81 -17.29
CA GLY A 460 13.45 45.33 -16.47
C GLY A 460 14.07 44.31 -15.51
N MET A 461 13.62 43.06 -15.48
CA MET A 461 14.27 42.00 -14.69
C MET A 461 15.50 41.44 -15.36
N HIS A 462 15.60 41.55 -16.67
CA HIS A 462 16.75 41.12 -17.51
C HIS A 462 17.15 39.65 -17.32
N ARG A 463 16.14 38.77 -17.18
CA ARG A 463 16.37 37.33 -17.04
C ARG A 463 15.85 36.55 -18.23
N LEU A 464 14.58 36.69 -18.55
CA LEU A 464 13.84 36.04 -19.63
C LEU A 464 12.77 37.00 -20.13
N GLY A 465 12.48 36.96 -21.43
CA GLY A 465 11.44 37.77 -22.05
C GLY A 465 11.96 38.47 -23.31
N PHE A 466 11.03 38.78 -24.18
CA PHE A 466 11.33 39.56 -25.38
C PHE A 466 11.66 41.01 -25.01
N THR A 467 12.69 41.57 -25.63
CA THR A 467 13.05 42.97 -25.48
C THR A 467 12.11 43.86 -26.30
N MET A 468 12.09 45.17 -26.03
CA MET A 468 11.27 46.12 -26.81
C MET A 468 11.58 46.08 -28.30
N ASP A 469 12.82 45.87 -28.65
CA ASP A 469 13.28 45.80 -30.07
C ASP A 469 12.76 44.53 -30.79
N GLU A 470 12.40 43.50 -30.04
CA GLU A 470 11.86 42.25 -30.59
C GLU A 470 10.32 42.26 -30.72
N VAL A 471 9.64 43.23 -30.14
CA VAL A 471 8.17 43.30 -30.13
C VAL A 471 7.59 43.46 -31.53
N GLU A 472 8.21 44.28 -32.39
CA GLU A 472 7.75 44.45 -33.77
C GLU A 472 7.80 43.13 -34.56
N MET A 473 8.88 42.38 -34.40
CA MET A 473 9.03 41.05 -35.00
C MET A 473 7.95 40.07 -34.47
N LEU A 474 7.64 40.12 -33.17
CA LEU A 474 6.56 39.30 -32.59
C LEU A 474 5.22 39.58 -33.22
N ILE A 475 4.86 40.87 -33.33
CA ILE A 475 3.59 41.30 -33.94
C ILE A 475 3.50 40.81 -35.38
N GLU A 476 4.59 40.96 -36.15
CA GLU A 476 4.64 40.53 -37.56
C GLU A 476 4.46 39.02 -37.70
N LYS A 477 5.08 38.22 -36.83
CA LYS A 477 4.95 36.77 -36.86
C LYS A 477 3.57 36.24 -36.41
N LEU A 478 2.88 36.98 -35.56
CA LEU A 478 1.64 36.49 -34.93
C LEU A 478 0.37 37.11 -35.53
N LYS A 479 0.42 38.24 -36.23
CA LYS A 479 -0.78 38.98 -36.73
C LYS A 479 -1.72 38.13 -37.58
N ASP A 480 -1.20 37.20 -38.38
CA ASP A 480 -1.99 36.31 -39.25
C ASP A 480 -1.98 34.86 -38.78
N ASN A 481 -1.43 34.59 -37.59
CA ASN A 481 -1.36 33.25 -37.06
C ASN A 481 -2.66 32.84 -36.36
N THR A 482 -3.21 31.71 -36.73
CA THR A 482 -4.47 31.15 -36.19
C THR A 482 -4.26 29.94 -35.28
N SER A 483 -3.01 29.48 -35.14
CA SER A 483 -2.67 28.27 -34.33
C SER A 483 -2.33 28.63 -32.89
N ILE A 484 -1.95 29.87 -32.59
CA ILE A 484 -1.75 30.39 -31.24
C ILE A 484 -2.97 31.24 -30.87
N GLN A 485 -3.53 31.01 -29.69
CA GLN A 485 -4.67 31.74 -29.13
C GLN A 485 -4.25 32.53 -27.91
#